data_e689467a133bd0fab9f0808930115d43
#
_entry.id   e689467a133bd0fab9f0808930115d43
#
_cell.length_a   1.000
_cell.length_b   1.000
_cell.length_c   1.000
_cell.angle_alpha   90.00
_cell.angle_beta   90.00
_cell.angle_gamma   90.00
#
_symmetry.space_group_name_H-M   'P 1'
#
loop_
_entity.id
_entity.type
_entity.pdbx_description
1 polymer ?
#
loop_
_entity_poly.entity_id
_entity_poly.type
_entity_poly.pdbx_seq_one_letter_code
_entity_poly.pdbx_strand_id
1 'polypeptide(L)'
;MKKRFSLVVSAILVLWVGSTLLPTANPGSFELSSLGRIPVLADGRLKPIDTIARTGLLMIQGRQRVEAPGGGTVEPVAWLLDVFYRPELADTYPVFRIDHPDVLSIFGLGSGDGKTGVRFSFVQLQPKLAELDRQADLATPVESALRTPFQRSVVELREHVAYYARLKYSAEPPGNDDFYAETGDPARLGADQAALQSMRDYSFLRMVPPARAGGRPDEWKNVGQALLEAAEAGPAGEAALSRARFYAGLGKAWRDQDAPSFNTQVAAYRADLTAHFGAATRKSAWEAYFNKVDPFTTSMELYVLAFLLAAASWLKWPDKLGQSALRAMDVGFVLATAGIIVRMWLEDRPPVTNLYSSALFIGWGSVGLCLILERFNRNAVASAAGGMIGFSTLIIAHHLS
;
A
#
# COMPACT_ATOMS: atom_id res chain seq x y z
N MET A 1 31.97 -5.86 -33.88
CA MET A 1 31.07 -4.71 -33.60
C MET A 1 29.71 -5.13 -33.01
N LYS A 2 29.02 -6.19 -33.52
CA LYS A 2 27.67 -6.63 -33.03
C LYS A 2 27.65 -6.98 -31.54
N LYS A 3 28.60 -7.79 -31.03
CA LYS A 3 28.69 -8.19 -29.62
C LYS A 3 28.91 -7.00 -28.67
N ARG A 4 29.70 -6.00 -29.08
CA ARG A 4 29.95 -4.80 -28.22
C ARG A 4 28.71 -3.94 -28.09
N PHE A 5 27.89 -3.78 -29.12
CA PHE A 5 26.64 -3.01 -29.04
C PHE A 5 25.65 -3.66 -28.07
N SER A 6 25.42 -4.96 -28.18
CA SER A 6 24.52 -5.68 -27.25
C SER A 6 25.01 -5.64 -25.80
N LEU A 7 26.32 -5.68 -25.55
CA LEU A 7 26.89 -5.52 -24.20
C LEU A 7 26.67 -4.11 -23.63
N VAL A 8 26.81 -3.08 -24.45
CA VAL A 8 26.54 -1.68 -24.06
C VAL A 8 25.07 -1.53 -23.69
N VAL A 9 24.14 -2.04 -24.49
CA VAL A 9 22.71 -2.02 -24.17
C VAL A 9 22.43 -2.75 -22.84
N SER A 10 22.99 -3.96 -22.67
CA SER A 10 22.83 -4.68 -21.39
C SER A 10 23.35 -3.88 -20.20
N ALA A 11 24.52 -3.24 -20.33
CA ALA A 11 25.07 -2.42 -19.25
C ALA A 11 24.17 -1.21 -18.92
N ILE A 12 23.63 -0.54 -19.94
CA ILE A 12 22.68 0.57 -19.73
C ILE A 12 21.42 0.08 -19.00
N LEU A 13 20.83 -1.03 -19.42
CA LEU A 13 19.64 -1.59 -18.79
C LEU A 13 19.89 -2.00 -17.33
N VAL A 14 21.03 -2.65 -17.06
CA VAL A 14 21.42 -3.04 -15.71
C VAL A 14 21.68 -1.81 -14.83
N LEU A 15 22.35 -0.78 -15.37
CA LEU A 15 22.56 0.47 -14.64
C LEU A 15 21.23 1.19 -14.36
N TRP A 16 20.32 1.21 -15.33
CA TRP A 16 19.00 1.78 -15.14
C TRP A 16 18.22 1.03 -14.06
N VAL A 17 18.13 -0.30 -14.13
CA VAL A 17 17.50 -1.10 -13.05
C VAL A 17 18.23 -0.89 -11.73
N GLY A 18 19.57 -0.86 -11.73
CA GLY A 18 20.36 -0.56 -10.53
C GLY A 18 20.01 0.79 -9.91
N SER A 19 19.72 1.81 -10.73
CA SER A 19 19.29 3.12 -10.24
C SER A 19 17.92 3.10 -9.54
N THR A 20 16.99 2.22 -9.96
CA THR A 20 15.68 2.07 -9.30
C THR A 20 15.77 1.37 -7.95
N LEU A 21 16.85 0.60 -7.73
CA LEU A 21 17.11 -0.06 -6.45
C LEU A 21 17.73 0.87 -5.40
N LEU A 22 18.25 2.04 -5.80
CA LEU A 22 18.86 2.96 -4.85
C LEU A 22 17.79 3.64 -3.99
N PRO A 23 18.01 3.78 -2.67
CA PRO A 23 17.12 4.54 -1.82
C PRO A 23 17.13 6.01 -2.27
N THR A 24 15.95 6.51 -2.63
CA THR A 24 15.78 7.95 -2.87
C THR A 24 15.82 8.68 -1.54
N ALA A 25 16.52 9.81 -1.49
CA ALA A 25 16.51 10.68 -0.32
C ALA A 25 15.07 11.09 0.02
N ASN A 26 14.77 11.17 1.31
CA ASN A 26 13.49 11.70 1.77
C ASN A 26 13.50 13.23 1.53
N PRO A 27 12.68 13.80 0.62
CA PRO A 27 12.70 15.22 0.32
C PRO A 27 12.07 16.07 1.43
N GLY A 28 11.37 15.46 2.40
CA GLY A 28 10.68 16.15 3.48
C GLY A 28 11.46 16.18 4.78
N SER A 29 11.05 17.07 5.69
CA SER A 29 11.59 17.18 7.04
C SER A 29 11.19 15.99 7.94
N PHE A 30 10.06 15.32 7.64
CA PHE A 30 9.55 14.18 8.38
C PHE A 30 10.11 12.86 7.84
N GLU A 31 10.60 11.99 8.71
CA GLU A 31 11.14 10.66 8.38
C GLU A 31 10.03 9.63 8.07
N LEU A 32 9.16 9.95 7.08
CA LEU A 32 8.02 9.11 6.69
C LEU A 32 8.45 7.71 6.23
N SER A 33 9.58 7.61 5.56
CA SER A 33 10.12 6.31 5.14
C SER A 33 10.54 5.44 6.34
N SER A 34 10.98 6.05 7.43
CA SER A 34 11.32 5.36 8.67
C SER A 34 10.07 4.89 9.42
N LEU A 35 9.04 5.72 9.51
CA LEU A 35 7.74 5.36 10.05
C LEU A 35 7.09 4.24 9.21
N GLY A 36 7.12 4.37 7.89
CA GLY A 36 6.54 3.40 6.97
C GLY A 36 7.06 1.97 7.14
N ARG A 37 8.26 1.78 7.74
CA ARG A 37 8.85 0.46 8.03
C ARG A 37 8.39 -0.18 9.34
N ILE A 38 7.61 0.54 10.17
CA ILE A 38 7.10 0.00 11.44
C ILE A 38 6.07 -1.11 11.14
N PRO A 39 6.24 -2.31 11.74
CA PRO A 39 5.29 -3.39 11.59
C PRO A 39 3.97 -3.11 12.32
N VAL A 40 2.86 -3.46 11.68
CA VAL A 40 1.53 -3.50 12.25
C VAL A 40 0.85 -4.80 11.84
N LEU A 41 0.00 -5.36 12.68
CA LEU A 41 -0.77 -6.55 12.34
C LEU A 41 -2.09 -6.14 11.66
N ALA A 42 -2.28 -6.58 10.44
CA ALA A 42 -3.51 -6.43 9.68
C ALA A 42 -3.75 -7.68 8.82
N ASP A 43 -5.01 -8.09 8.69
CA ASP A 43 -5.43 -9.26 7.89
C ASP A 43 -4.63 -10.53 8.21
N GLY A 44 -4.34 -10.74 9.49
CA GLY A 44 -3.66 -11.94 10.00
C GLY A 44 -2.13 -11.98 9.80
N ARG A 45 -1.50 -10.90 9.26
CA ARG A 45 -0.05 -10.85 9.10
C ARG A 45 0.54 -9.49 9.50
N LEU A 46 1.80 -9.49 9.94
CA LEU A 46 2.55 -8.26 10.14
C LEU A 46 2.93 -7.65 8.79
N LYS A 47 2.52 -6.41 8.59
CA LYS A 47 2.78 -5.58 7.40
C LYS A 47 3.41 -4.26 7.85
N PRO A 48 4.26 -3.62 7.03
CA PRO A 48 4.71 -2.26 7.34
C PRO A 48 3.56 -1.24 7.18
N ILE A 49 3.62 -0.15 7.92
CA ILE A 49 2.68 0.98 7.78
C ILE A 49 2.61 1.45 6.32
N ASP A 50 3.73 1.44 5.58
CA ASP A 50 3.76 1.77 4.14
C ASP A 50 2.82 0.88 3.32
N THR A 51 2.78 -0.44 3.58
CA THR A 51 1.85 -1.35 2.91
C THR A 51 0.40 -1.01 3.26
N ILE A 52 0.08 -0.72 4.52
CA ILE A 52 -1.28 -0.32 4.93
C ILE A 52 -1.72 0.94 4.18
N ALA A 53 -0.86 1.95 4.12
CA ALA A 53 -1.15 3.20 3.43
C ALA A 53 -1.39 2.99 1.91
N ARG A 54 -0.51 2.24 1.26
CA ARG A 54 -0.61 1.98 -0.19
C ARG A 54 -1.80 1.11 -0.55
N THR A 55 -2.00 -0.01 0.17
CA THR A 55 -3.12 -0.93 -0.11
C THR A 55 -4.46 -0.28 0.24
N GLY A 56 -4.54 0.52 1.31
CA GLY A 56 -5.75 1.27 1.64
C GLY A 56 -6.14 2.26 0.54
N LEU A 57 -5.17 3.04 0.04
CA LEU A 57 -5.41 3.94 -1.09
C LEU A 57 -5.79 3.19 -2.38
N LEU A 58 -5.11 2.08 -2.66
CA LEU A 58 -5.39 1.27 -3.85
C LEU A 58 -6.82 0.72 -3.81
N MET A 59 -7.26 0.22 -2.64
CA MET A 59 -8.61 -0.29 -2.43
C MET A 59 -9.66 0.83 -2.61
N ILE A 60 -9.48 1.99 -1.98
CA ILE A 60 -10.49 3.06 -1.98
C ILE A 60 -10.58 3.76 -3.36
N GLN A 61 -9.44 4.02 -4.02
CA GLN A 61 -9.40 4.86 -5.23
C GLN A 61 -8.73 4.24 -6.45
N GLY A 62 -8.17 3.03 -6.35
CA GLY A 62 -7.42 2.36 -7.42
C GLY A 62 -6.06 3.02 -7.74
N ARG A 63 -5.50 3.83 -6.85
CA ARG A 63 -4.20 4.50 -6.99
C ARG A 63 -3.52 4.60 -5.64
N GLN A 64 -2.18 4.60 -5.64
CA GLN A 64 -1.37 4.74 -4.42
C GLN A 64 -0.95 6.19 -4.12
N ARG A 65 -1.43 7.19 -4.86
CA ARG A 65 -1.10 8.62 -4.65
C ARG A 65 -2.37 9.42 -4.49
N VAL A 66 -2.35 10.39 -3.61
CA VAL A 66 -3.47 11.30 -3.33
C VAL A 66 -3.16 12.66 -3.91
N GLU A 67 -4.13 13.27 -4.57
CA GLU A 67 -4.05 14.66 -5.02
C GLU A 67 -4.54 15.57 -3.89
N ALA A 68 -3.70 16.50 -3.44
CA ALA A 68 -4.10 17.47 -2.43
C ALA A 68 -5.13 18.49 -2.98
N PRO A 69 -6.07 18.97 -2.18
CA PRO A 69 -7.05 19.98 -2.61
C PRO A 69 -6.41 21.27 -3.17
N GLY A 70 -5.23 21.65 -2.67
CA GLY A 70 -4.45 22.81 -3.11
C GLY A 70 -3.55 22.58 -4.32
N GLY A 71 -3.53 21.36 -4.88
CA GLY A 71 -2.55 20.93 -5.88
C GLY A 71 -1.37 20.18 -5.25
N GLY A 72 -0.63 19.43 -6.07
CA GLY A 72 0.44 18.56 -5.61
C GLY A 72 -0.05 17.17 -5.19
N THR A 73 0.90 16.29 -4.85
CA THR A 73 0.62 14.91 -4.45
C THR A 73 1.04 14.68 -3.00
N VAL A 74 0.20 13.94 -2.27
CA VAL A 74 0.47 13.48 -0.90
C VAL A 74 0.96 12.03 -0.97
N GLU A 75 2.07 11.75 -0.29
CA GLU A 75 2.59 10.39 -0.18
C GLU A 75 1.66 9.49 0.65
N PRO A 76 1.62 8.17 0.39
CA PRO A 76 0.70 7.26 1.08
C PRO A 76 0.79 7.31 2.61
N VAL A 77 2.01 7.34 3.15
CA VAL A 77 2.20 7.38 4.62
C VAL A 77 1.74 8.72 5.20
N ALA A 78 1.97 9.84 4.49
CA ALA A 78 1.49 11.16 4.91
C ALA A 78 -0.05 11.21 4.90
N TRP A 79 -0.68 10.66 3.85
CA TRP A 79 -2.14 10.53 3.80
C TRP A 79 -2.68 9.71 4.99
N LEU A 80 -2.04 8.59 5.32
CA LEU A 80 -2.47 7.76 6.45
C LEU A 80 -2.34 8.49 7.79
N LEU A 81 -1.27 9.29 7.96
CA LEU A 81 -1.09 10.14 9.13
C LEU A 81 -2.18 11.22 9.22
N ASP A 82 -2.57 11.82 8.09
CA ASP A 82 -3.68 12.77 8.08
C ASP A 82 -5.01 12.08 8.44
N VAL A 83 -5.26 10.86 7.95
CA VAL A 83 -6.45 10.08 8.35
C VAL A 83 -6.47 9.79 9.85
N PHE A 84 -5.31 9.50 10.44
CA PHE A 84 -5.20 9.21 11.88
C PHE A 84 -5.32 10.47 12.75
N TYR A 85 -4.69 11.57 12.35
CA TYR A 85 -4.39 12.70 13.25
C TYR A 85 -4.96 14.05 12.79
N ARG A 86 -5.40 14.16 11.55
CA ARG A 86 -5.95 15.39 10.95
C ARG A 86 -7.17 15.04 10.09
N PRO A 87 -8.21 14.40 10.70
CA PRO A 87 -9.35 13.86 9.96
C PRO A 87 -10.08 14.93 9.15
N GLU A 88 -10.16 16.20 9.62
CA GLU A 88 -10.80 17.28 8.89
C GLU A 88 -10.06 17.57 7.56
N LEU A 89 -8.73 17.49 7.56
CA LEU A 89 -7.94 17.63 6.33
C LEU A 89 -8.08 16.39 5.46
N ALA A 90 -7.96 15.20 6.04
CA ALA A 90 -8.05 13.95 5.31
C ALA A 90 -9.41 13.78 4.60
N ASP A 91 -10.49 14.26 5.22
CA ASP A 91 -11.86 14.24 4.68
C ASP A 91 -12.04 15.11 3.43
N THR A 92 -11.12 16.05 3.18
CA THR A 92 -11.14 16.89 1.98
C THR A 92 -10.43 16.25 0.78
N TYR A 93 -9.66 15.18 0.99
CA TYR A 93 -8.94 14.51 -0.10
C TYR A 93 -9.89 13.73 -1.00
N PRO A 94 -9.81 13.87 -2.33
CA PRO A 94 -10.66 13.15 -3.29
C PRO A 94 -10.16 11.71 -3.47
N VAL A 95 -10.43 10.85 -2.50
CA VAL A 95 -9.96 9.46 -2.46
C VAL A 95 -11.04 8.43 -2.79
N PHE A 96 -12.31 8.79 -2.83
CA PHE A 96 -13.40 7.84 -3.13
C PHE A 96 -13.68 7.84 -4.62
N ARG A 97 -13.40 6.73 -5.29
CA ARG A 97 -13.69 6.55 -6.70
C ARG A 97 -15.14 6.08 -6.88
N ILE A 98 -15.91 6.78 -7.69
CA ILE A 98 -17.29 6.44 -8.03
C ILE A 98 -17.45 6.54 -9.54
N ASP A 99 -17.56 5.38 -10.22
CA ASP A 99 -17.67 5.32 -11.68
C ASP A 99 -19.13 5.19 -12.15
N HIS A 100 -20.04 4.66 -11.29
CA HIS A 100 -21.42 4.37 -11.68
C HIS A 100 -22.30 5.64 -11.60
N PRO A 101 -22.99 6.05 -12.69
CA PRO A 101 -23.79 7.29 -12.73
C PRO A 101 -24.92 7.32 -11.69
N ASP A 102 -25.61 6.18 -11.50
CA ASP A 102 -26.73 6.12 -10.55
C ASP A 102 -26.25 6.22 -9.09
N VAL A 103 -25.01 5.76 -8.80
CA VAL A 103 -24.39 5.96 -7.47
C VAL A 103 -24.06 7.44 -7.28
N LEU A 104 -23.53 8.13 -8.29
CA LEU A 104 -23.30 9.58 -8.22
C LEU A 104 -24.62 10.33 -7.95
N SER A 105 -25.73 9.89 -8.55
CA SER A 105 -27.04 10.49 -8.35
C SER A 105 -27.54 10.40 -6.91
N ILE A 106 -27.15 9.37 -6.14
CA ILE A 106 -27.47 9.27 -4.68
C ILE A 106 -26.93 10.51 -3.95
N PHE A 107 -25.73 10.96 -4.32
CA PHE A 107 -25.05 12.09 -3.68
C PHE A 107 -25.40 13.43 -4.31
N GLY A 108 -26.18 13.44 -5.41
CA GLY A 108 -26.45 14.65 -6.18
C GLY A 108 -25.21 15.16 -6.92
N LEU A 109 -24.27 14.28 -7.22
CA LEU A 109 -22.99 14.60 -7.88
C LEU A 109 -23.05 14.27 -9.36
N GLY A 110 -22.46 15.14 -10.18
CA GLY A 110 -22.26 14.90 -11.61
C GLY A 110 -20.85 14.34 -11.90
N SER A 111 -20.66 13.76 -13.07
CA SER A 111 -19.35 13.23 -13.49
C SER A 111 -18.23 14.28 -13.58
N GLY A 112 -18.57 15.58 -13.55
CA GLY A 112 -17.63 16.71 -13.53
C GLY A 112 -17.35 17.29 -12.14
N ASP A 113 -18.07 16.86 -11.10
CA ASP A 113 -17.96 17.42 -9.74
C ASP A 113 -16.77 16.87 -8.94
N GLY A 114 -16.17 15.78 -9.39
CA GLY A 114 -14.93 15.24 -8.83
C GLY A 114 -13.70 15.95 -9.42
N LYS A 115 -12.64 16.09 -8.65
CA LYS A 115 -11.40 16.77 -9.05
C LYS A 115 -10.73 16.14 -10.29
N THR A 116 -10.98 14.83 -10.51
CA THR A 116 -10.54 14.06 -11.68
C THR A 116 -11.72 13.43 -12.44
N GLY A 117 -12.94 13.98 -12.28
CA GLY A 117 -14.16 13.51 -12.92
C GLY A 117 -14.84 12.31 -12.24
N VAL A 118 -14.10 11.52 -11.45
CA VAL A 118 -14.61 10.28 -10.84
C VAL A 118 -14.16 10.06 -9.37
N ARG A 119 -13.47 11.03 -8.78
CA ARG A 119 -13.00 10.94 -7.38
C ARG A 119 -13.56 12.05 -6.54
N PHE A 120 -14.08 11.67 -5.38
CA PHE A 120 -14.80 12.53 -4.46
C PHE A 120 -14.19 12.44 -3.06
N SER A 121 -14.33 13.51 -2.27
CA SER A 121 -13.88 13.56 -0.89
C SER A 121 -14.94 13.00 0.05
N PHE A 122 -14.54 12.62 1.27
CA PHE A 122 -15.48 12.17 2.29
C PHE A 122 -16.50 13.24 2.64
N VAL A 123 -16.09 14.52 2.69
CA VAL A 123 -17.00 15.65 2.93
C VAL A 123 -18.14 15.71 1.89
N GLN A 124 -17.87 15.40 0.63
CA GLN A 124 -18.91 15.37 -0.41
C GLN A 124 -19.88 14.20 -0.24
N LEU A 125 -19.43 13.08 0.32
CA LEU A 125 -20.25 11.88 0.53
C LEU A 125 -21.03 11.93 1.84
N GLN A 126 -20.48 12.55 2.88
CA GLN A 126 -20.99 12.56 4.24
C GLN A 126 -22.50 12.88 4.35
N PRO A 127 -23.08 13.89 3.65
CA PRO A 127 -24.50 14.24 3.80
C PRO A 127 -25.48 13.14 3.37
N LYS A 128 -25.03 12.15 2.60
CA LYS A 128 -25.88 11.10 2.02
C LYS A 128 -25.45 9.68 2.40
N LEU A 129 -24.60 9.52 3.40
CA LEU A 129 -24.14 8.18 3.84
C LEU A 129 -25.30 7.29 4.29
N ALA A 130 -26.32 7.85 4.98
CA ALA A 130 -27.50 7.10 5.38
C ALA A 130 -28.25 6.49 4.15
N GLU A 131 -28.29 7.20 3.02
CA GLU A 131 -28.90 6.68 1.80
C GLU A 131 -28.01 5.63 1.13
N LEU A 132 -26.67 5.81 1.16
CA LEU A 132 -25.73 4.79 0.73
C LEU A 132 -25.92 3.48 1.52
N ASP A 133 -25.99 3.56 2.86
CA ASP A 133 -26.20 2.42 3.75
C ASP A 133 -27.53 1.72 3.42
N ARG A 134 -28.61 2.48 3.26
CA ARG A 134 -29.92 1.93 2.91
C ARG A 134 -29.88 1.16 1.58
N GLN A 135 -29.24 1.70 0.54
CA GLN A 135 -29.11 1.05 -0.76
C GLN A 135 -28.22 -0.21 -0.68
N ALA A 136 -27.15 -0.13 0.09
CA ALA A 136 -26.25 -1.26 0.28
C ALA A 136 -26.92 -2.39 1.09
N ASP A 137 -27.75 -2.08 2.08
CA ASP A 137 -28.52 -3.05 2.83
C ASP A 137 -29.55 -3.79 1.96
N LEU A 138 -30.15 -3.10 0.99
CA LEU A 138 -31.03 -3.73 0.00
C LEU A 138 -30.25 -4.65 -0.97
N ALA A 139 -29.00 -4.31 -1.28
CA ALA A 139 -28.17 -5.07 -2.21
C ALA A 139 -27.44 -6.26 -1.53
N THR A 140 -27.15 -6.19 -0.25
CA THR A 140 -26.34 -7.20 0.49
C THR A 140 -26.98 -8.60 0.49
N PRO A 141 -28.30 -8.78 0.64
CA PRO A 141 -28.92 -10.11 0.58
C PRO A 141 -28.85 -10.78 -0.79
N VAL A 142 -28.59 -10.01 -1.86
CA VAL A 142 -28.45 -10.55 -3.22
C VAL A 142 -27.08 -11.23 -3.34
N GLU A 143 -27.06 -12.48 -3.82
CA GLU A 143 -25.82 -13.20 -4.10
C GLU A 143 -24.89 -12.37 -5.00
N SER A 144 -23.60 -12.30 -4.68
CA SER A 144 -22.64 -11.40 -5.34
C SER A 144 -22.62 -11.56 -6.87
N ALA A 145 -22.75 -12.80 -7.37
CA ALA A 145 -22.78 -13.08 -8.80
C ALA A 145 -24.04 -12.54 -9.51
N LEU A 146 -25.14 -12.38 -8.77
CA LEU A 146 -26.45 -11.94 -9.30
C LEU A 146 -26.69 -10.44 -9.12
N ARG A 147 -25.83 -9.72 -8.40
CA ARG A 147 -25.96 -8.28 -8.20
C ARG A 147 -25.86 -7.53 -9.52
N THR A 148 -26.74 -6.55 -9.69
CA THR A 148 -26.62 -5.58 -10.80
C THR A 148 -25.34 -4.74 -10.66
N PRO A 149 -24.85 -4.08 -11.73
CA PRO A 149 -23.70 -3.17 -11.63
C PRO A 149 -23.90 -2.09 -10.56
N PHE A 150 -25.10 -1.51 -10.46
CA PHE A 150 -25.44 -0.54 -9.41
C PHE A 150 -25.29 -1.14 -8.00
N GLN A 151 -25.89 -2.29 -7.76
CA GLN A 151 -25.81 -2.96 -6.43
C GLN A 151 -24.38 -3.30 -6.04
N ARG A 152 -23.54 -3.74 -6.98
CA ARG A 152 -22.11 -3.98 -6.74
C ARG A 152 -21.40 -2.70 -6.34
N SER A 153 -21.58 -1.63 -7.11
CA SER A 153 -20.91 -0.34 -6.87
C SER A 153 -21.35 0.31 -5.55
N VAL A 154 -22.62 0.15 -5.14
CA VAL A 154 -23.10 0.65 -3.84
C VAL A 154 -22.49 -0.11 -2.67
N VAL A 155 -22.44 -1.45 -2.74
CA VAL A 155 -21.84 -2.28 -1.69
C VAL A 155 -20.34 -1.99 -1.58
N GLU A 156 -19.64 -1.92 -2.70
CA GLU A 156 -18.21 -1.60 -2.77
C GLU A 156 -17.91 -0.22 -2.17
N LEU A 157 -18.67 0.81 -2.55
CA LEU A 157 -18.49 2.15 -1.99
C LEU A 157 -18.72 2.17 -0.47
N ARG A 158 -19.76 1.48 0.03
CA ARG A 158 -19.98 1.35 1.48
C ARG A 158 -18.80 0.70 2.19
N GLU A 159 -18.24 -0.37 1.62
CA GLU A 159 -17.07 -1.04 2.18
C GLU A 159 -15.84 -0.11 2.22
N HIS A 160 -15.62 0.70 1.17
CA HIS A 160 -14.55 1.70 1.14
C HIS A 160 -14.74 2.79 2.19
N VAL A 161 -15.95 3.30 2.34
CA VAL A 161 -16.30 4.30 3.36
C VAL A 161 -16.13 3.72 4.76
N ALA A 162 -16.59 2.50 5.01
CA ALA A 162 -16.43 1.82 6.30
C ALA A 162 -14.95 1.56 6.62
N TYR A 163 -14.15 1.13 5.65
CA TYR A 163 -12.71 0.96 5.83
C TYR A 163 -12.02 2.27 6.21
N TYR A 164 -12.32 3.37 5.50
CA TYR A 164 -11.80 4.69 5.79
C TYR A 164 -12.20 5.18 7.19
N ALA A 165 -13.47 5.03 7.55
CA ALA A 165 -13.97 5.40 8.88
C ALA A 165 -13.25 4.61 9.99
N ARG A 166 -13.01 3.31 9.78
CA ARG A 166 -12.28 2.47 10.75
C ARG A 166 -10.81 2.85 10.89
N LEU A 167 -10.17 3.33 9.82
CA LEU A 167 -8.79 3.85 9.89
C LEU A 167 -8.68 5.03 10.86
N LYS A 168 -9.65 5.93 10.90
CA LYS A 168 -9.66 7.11 11.79
C LYS A 168 -9.56 6.73 13.28
N TYR A 169 -10.03 5.55 13.67
CA TYR A 169 -9.98 5.08 15.07
C TYR A 169 -8.71 4.31 15.41
N SER A 170 -7.71 4.27 14.51
CA SER A 170 -6.58 3.35 14.69
C SER A 170 -5.49 3.86 15.61
N ALA A 171 -5.22 5.17 15.62
CA ALA A 171 -4.10 5.74 16.37
C ALA A 171 -4.55 6.62 17.57
N GLU A 172 -5.64 7.36 17.40
CA GLU A 172 -6.27 8.17 18.45
C GLU A 172 -7.79 8.27 18.20
N PRO A 173 -8.59 8.71 19.20
CA PRO A 173 -10.00 9.01 18.98
C PRO A 173 -10.13 10.18 18.02
N PRO A 174 -10.96 10.09 16.95
CA PRO A 174 -11.14 11.19 16.02
C PRO A 174 -11.60 12.48 16.70
N GLY A 175 -10.90 13.59 16.43
CA GLY A 175 -11.23 14.91 17.00
C GLY A 175 -10.76 15.14 18.44
N ASN A 176 -9.95 14.25 19.01
CA ASN A 176 -9.34 14.45 20.33
C ASN A 176 -7.89 14.94 20.20
N ASP A 177 -7.69 16.26 20.11
CA ASP A 177 -6.36 16.87 19.99
C ASP A 177 -5.52 16.77 21.27
N ASP A 178 -6.16 16.58 22.43
CA ASP A 178 -5.51 16.48 23.74
C ASP A 178 -5.13 15.03 24.11
N PHE A 179 -5.38 14.06 23.25
CA PHE A 179 -5.17 12.63 23.50
C PHE A 179 -3.77 12.31 24.04
N TYR A 180 -2.73 12.99 23.54
CA TYR A 180 -1.37 12.80 24.05
C TYR A 180 -1.23 13.17 25.53
N ALA A 181 -1.84 14.28 25.95
CA ALA A 181 -1.83 14.70 27.36
C ALA A 181 -2.62 13.72 28.24
N GLU A 182 -3.76 13.22 27.75
CA GLU A 182 -4.61 12.25 28.44
C GLU A 182 -3.89 10.92 28.66
N THR A 183 -3.15 10.42 27.68
CA THR A 183 -2.35 9.19 27.82
C THR A 183 -1.23 9.31 28.85
N GLY A 184 -0.88 10.53 29.28
CA GLY A 184 0.11 10.82 30.33
C GLY A 184 -0.44 10.77 31.74
N ASP A 185 -1.76 10.80 31.91
CA ASP A 185 -2.45 10.85 33.19
C ASP A 185 -3.44 9.67 33.30
N PRO A 186 -3.14 8.66 34.14
CA PRO A 186 -4.03 7.50 34.30
C PRO A 186 -5.47 7.86 34.69
N ALA A 187 -5.68 8.97 35.42
CA ALA A 187 -7.01 9.40 35.83
C ALA A 187 -7.82 9.94 34.64
N ARG A 188 -7.18 10.71 33.76
CA ARG A 188 -7.79 11.19 32.50
C ARG A 188 -8.06 10.06 31.54
N LEU A 189 -7.11 9.15 31.37
CA LEU A 189 -7.28 7.97 30.54
C LEU A 189 -8.47 7.11 31.00
N GLY A 190 -8.67 6.98 32.32
CA GLY A 190 -9.82 6.30 32.92
C GLY A 190 -11.14 7.03 32.70
N ALA A 191 -11.14 8.35 32.53
CA ALA A 191 -12.34 9.15 32.29
C ALA A 191 -12.89 9.01 30.88
N ASP A 192 -12.01 8.71 29.86
CA ASP A 192 -12.40 8.62 28.45
C ASP A 192 -12.55 7.18 27.93
N GLN A 193 -13.05 6.29 28.81
CA GLN A 193 -13.25 4.87 28.47
C GLN A 193 -14.10 4.65 27.23
N ALA A 194 -15.12 5.48 26.98
CA ALA A 194 -15.99 5.33 25.82
C ALA A 194 -15.23 5.54 24.49
N ALA A 195 -14.33 6.52 24.43
CA ALA A 195 -13.49 6.77 23.26
C ALA A 195 -12.50 5.62 23.04
N LEU A 196 -11.86 5.12 24.11
CA LEU A 196 -10.97 3.96 24.03
C LEU A 196 -11.70 2.68 23.60
N GLN A 197 -12.94 2.48 24.09
CA GLN A 197 -13.79 1.38 23.65
C GLN A 197 -14.12 1.50 22.15
N SER A 198 -14.44 2.71 21.67
CA SER A 198 -14.67 2.96 20.25
C SER A 198 -13.43 2.63 19.43
N MET A 199 -12.24 3.03 19.85
CA MET A 199 -10.98 2.64 19.18
C MET A 199 -10.78 1.13 19.17
N ARG A 200 -11.04 0.45 20.29
CA ARG A 200 -10.94 -1.03 20.37
C ARG A 200 -11.89 -1.72 19.39
N ASP A 201 -13.13 -1.25 19.30
CA ASP A 201 -14.18 -1.93 18.56
C ASP A 201 -14.15 -1.61 17.05
N TYR A 202 -13.76 -0.40 16.67
CA TYR A 202 -13.73 0.03 15.27
C TYR A 202 -12.39 -0.21 14.59
N SER A 203 -11.24 -0.07 15.28
CA SER A 203 -9.94 -0.27 14.66
C SER A 203 -9.66 -1.73 14.33
N PHE A 204 -9.27 -1.99 13.09
CA PHE A 204 -8.78 -3.30 12.66
C PHE A 204 -7.26 -3.42 12.68
N LEU A 205 -6.55 -2.29 12.80
CA LEU A 205 -5.09 -2.27 12.87
C LEU A 205 -4.62 -2.57 14.29
N ARG A 206 -3.84 -3.63 14.43
CA ARG A 206 -3.19 -3.96 15.71
C ARG A 206 -1.76 -3.46 15.66
N MET A 207 -1.52 -2.29 16.25
CA MET A 207 -0.28 -1.54 16.12
C MET A 207 0.64 -1.67 17.34
N VAL A 208 0.12 -2.14 18.47
CA VAL A 208 0.86 -2.27 19.73
C VAL A 208 1.29 -3.72 19.93
N PRO A 209 2.59 -4.01 19.90
CA PRO A 209 3.12 -5.35 20.16
C PRO A 209 2.93 -5.76 21.63
N PRO A 210 2.95 -7.07 21.93
CA PRO A 210 2.85 -7.56 23.31
C PRO A 210 3.98 -7.04 24.19
N ALA A 211 3.74 -6.96 25.50
CA ALA A 211 4.75 -6.49 26.45
C ALA A 211 5.99 -7.39 26.46
N ARG A 212 5.80 -8.72 26.28
CA ARG A 212 6.88 -9.70 26.26
C ARG A 212 7.59 -9.72 24.90
N ALA A 213 8.91 -9.65 24.92
CA ALA A 213 9.73 -9.81 23.70
C ALA A 213 9.46 -11.15 23.00
N GLY A 214 9.42 -11.14 21.67
CA GLY A 214 9.20 -12.35 20.86
C GLY A 214 7.80 -12.94 20.95
N GLY A 215 6.81 -12.19 21.46
CA GLY A 215 5.41 -12.61 21.47
C GLY A 215 4.86 -12.86 20.05
N ARG A 216 3.82 -13.70 19.97
CA ARG A 216 3.22 -14.09 18.67
C ARG A 216 2.49 -12.91 18.02
N PRO A 217 2.33 -12.93 16.68
CA PRO A 217 1.58 -11.87 15.99
C PRO A 217 0.14 -11.70 16.46
N ASP A 218 -0.55 -12.78 16.83
CA ASP A 218 -1.93 -12.75 17.33
C ASP A 218 -2.09 -12.04 18.69
N GLU A 219 -1.01 -11.84 19.44
CA GLU A 219 -0.97 -11.10 20.71
C GLU A 219 -0.88 -9.58 20.51
N TRP A 220 -0.68 -9.11 19.27
CA TRP A 220 -0.69 -7.68 18.97
C TRP A 220 -2.08 -7.08 19.18
N LYS A 221 -2.13 -5.85 19.69
CA LYS A 221 -3.37 -5.16 20.06
C LYS A 221 -3.52 -3.86 19.28
N ASN A 222 -4.76 -3.41 19.10
CA ASN A 222 -4.96 -2.04 18.67
C ASN A 222 -4.70 -1.07 19.84
N VAL A 223 -4.56 0.22 19.54
CA VAL A 223 -4.17 1.23 20.52
C VAL A 223 -5.20 1.33 21.64
N GLY A 224 -6.50 1.36 21.32
CA GLY A 224 -7.58 1.42 22.30
C GLY A 224 -7.58 0.23 23.26
N GLN A 225 -7.44 -0.99 22.74
CA GLN A 225 -7.33 -2.19 23.57
C GLN A 225 -6.11 -2.15 24.49
N ALA A 226 -4.93 -1.75 23.95
CA ALA A 226 -3.70 -1.68 24.72
C ALA A 226 -3.79 -0.67 25.88
N LEU A 227 -4.43 0.48 25.64
CA LEU A 227 -4.63 1.51 26.67
C LEU A 227 -5.63 1.08 27.74
N LEU A 228 -6.76 0.46 27.36
CA LEU A 228 -7.73 -0.07 28.33
C LEU A 228 -7.10 -1.11 29.26
N GLU A 229 -6.40 -2.09 28.68
CA GLU A 229 -5.73 -3.14 29.48
C GLU A 229 -4.58 -2.58 30.34
N ALA A 230 -3.83 -1.58 29.83
CA ALA A 230 -2.78 -0.94 30.61
C ALA A 230 -3.34 -0.17 31.80
N ALA A 231 -4.49 0.50 31.65
CA ALA A 231 -5.18 1.19 32.74
C ALA A 231 -5.64 0.21 33.83
N GLU A 232 -6.11 -0.98 33.45
CA GLU A 232 -6.53 -2.03 34.40
C GLU A 232 -5.33 -2.72 35.08
N ALA A 233 -4.23 -2.93 34.35
CA ALA A 233 -3.06 -3.64 34.84
C ALA A 233 -2.14 -2.80 35.75
N GLY A 234 -2.32 -1.48 35.79
CA GLY A 234 -1.47 -0.57 36.56
C GLY A 234 0.02 -0.68 36.16
N PRO A 235 0.95 -0.83 37.12
CA PRO A 235 2.40 -0.87 36.81
C PRO A 235 2.81 -1.99 35.85
N ALA A 236 2.08 -3.10 35.81
CA ALA A 236 2.37 -4.20 34.89
C ALA A 236 2.02 -3.85 33.42
N GLY A 237 1.19 -2.84 33.19
CA GLY A 237 0.79 -2.34 31.88
C GLY A 237 1.76 -1.32 31.27
N GLU A 238 2.80 -0.86 31.99
CA GLU A 238 3.65 0.27 31.58
C GLU A 238 4.30 0.10 30.21
N ALA A 239 4.76 -1.09 29.85
CA ALA A 239 5.37 -1.35 28.55
C ALA A 239 4.34 -1.21 27.39
N ALA A 240 3.11 -1.68 27.58
CA ALA A 240 2.04 -1.53 26.60
C ALA A 240 1.57 -0.07 26.51
N LEU A 241 1.46 0.60 27.66
CA LEU A 241 1.15 2.02 27.74
C LEU A 241 2.18 2.88 27.01
N SER A 242 3.48 2.65 27.25
CA SER A 242 4.57 3.37 26.59
C SER A 242 4.51 3.22 25.06
N ARG A 243 4.24 2.02 24.56
CA ARG A 243 4.11 1.74 23.12
C ARG A 243 2.85 2.34 22.51
N ALA A 244 1.74 2.36 23.24
CA ALA A 244 0.52 3.02 22.80
C ALA A 244 0.68 4.54 22.78
N ARG A 245 1.33 5.12 23.81
CA ARG A 245 1.64 6.56 23.89
C ARG A 245 2.54 7.06 22.74
N PHE A 246 3.37 6.20 22.16
CA PHE A 246 4.11 6.57 20.95
C PHE A 246 3.18 7.10 19.87
N TYR A 247 2.04 6.42 19.60
CA TYR A 247 1.11 6.84 18.56
C TYR A 247 0.44 8.18 18.89
N ALA A 248 0.07 8.41 20.16
CA ALA A 248 -0.47 9.70 20.59
C ALA A 248 0.57 10.83 20.46
N GLY A 249 1.83 10.58 20.83
CA GLY A 249 2.92 11.54 20.69
C GLY A 249 3.26 11.85 19.23
N LEU A 250 3.16 10.83 18.37
CA LEU A 250 3.33 10.99 16.94
C LEU A 250 2.25 11.91 16.35
N GLY A 251 0.99 11.74 16.79
CA GLY A 251 -0.15 12.59 16.41
C GLY A 251 0.07 14.04 16.78
N LYS A 252 0.48 14.30 18.03
CA LYS A 252 0.81 15.65 18.47
C LYS A 252 1.90 16.27 17.59
N ALA A 253 3.02 15.58 17.39
CA ALA A 253 4.13 16.11 16.57
C ALA A 253 3.72 16.32 15.10
N TRP A 254 2.81 15.49 14.55
CA TRP A 254 2.30 15.66 13.19
C TRP A 254 1.36 16.88 13.06
N ARG A 255 0.44 17.09 14.03
CA ARG A 255 -0.43 18.29 14.06
C ARG A 255 0.37 19.57 14.23
N ASP A 256 1.31 19.57 15.16
CA ASP A 256 2.17 20.74 15.47
C ASP A 256 3.23 21.02 14.40
N GLN A 257 3.34 20.15 13.38
CA GLN A 257 4.38 20.22 12.35
C GLN A 257 5.80 20.20 12.92
N ASP A 258 6.00 19.53 14.06
CA ASP A 258 7.29 19.38 14.76
C ASP A 258 8.03 18.14 14.21
N ALA A 259 8.72 18.32 13.09
CA ALA A 259 9.50 17.25 12.46
C ALA A 259 10.64 16.70 13.35
N PRO A 260 11.40 17.53 14.11
CA PRO A 260 12.42 17.02 15.04
C PRO A 260 11.84 16.07 16.10
N SER A 261 10.73 16.44 16.76
CA SER A 261 10.06 15.59 17.74
C SER A 261 9.54 14.30 17.11
N PHE A 262 8.87 14.41 15.96
CA PHE A 262 8.39 13.26 15.18
C PHE A 262 9.52 12.27 14.86
N ASN A 263 10.62 12.75 14.29
CA ASN A 263 11.74 11.92 13.87
C ASN A 263 12.41 11.23 15.06
N THR A 264 12.57 11.94 16.18
CA THR A 264 13.14 11.41 17.42
C THR A 264 12.27 10.29 17.97
N GLN A 265 10.95 10.45 18.02
CA GLN A 265 10.02 9.44 18.49
C GLN A 265 10.01 8.21 17.58
N VAL A 266 10.00 8.40 16.25
CA VAL A 266 10.08 7.29 15.28
C VAL A 266 11.36 6.51 15.43
N ALA A 267 12.51 7.19 15.61
CA ALA A 267 13.80 6.53 15.81
C ALA A 267 13.83 5.72 17.11
N ALA A 268 13.35 6.28 18.22
CA ALA A 268 13.29 5.61 19.53
C ALA A 268 12.38 4.38 19.49
N TYR A 269 11.19 4.49 18.92
CA TYR A 269 10.25 3.37 18.82
C TYR A 269 10.75 2.25 17.92
N ARG A 270 11.39 2.60 16.80
CA ARG A 270 12.02 1.60 15.93
C ARG A 270 13.19 0.88 16.63
N ALA A 271 13.94 1.57 17.47
CA ALA A 271 14.99 0.96 18.27
C ALA A 271 14.39 -0.06 19.27
N ASP A 272 13.31 0.30 19.99
CA ASP A 272 12.58 -0.61 20.88
C ASP A 272 12.07 -1.85 20.11
N LEU A 273 11.40 -1.64 18.97
CA LEU A 273 10.90 -2.75 18.16
C LEU A 273 12.03 -3.64 17.62
N THR A 274 13.16 -3.07 17.26
CA THR A 274 14.31 -3.84 16.76
C THR A 274 14.92 -4.69 17.87
N ALA A 275 15.00 -4.15 19.08
CA ALA A 275 15.53 -4.87 20.25
C ALA A 275 14.62 -6.05 20.67
N HIS A 276 13.30 -5.88 20.62
CA HIS A 276 12.35 -6.85 21.15
C HIS A 276 11.67 -7.72 20.10
N PHE A 277 11.55 -7.22 18.85
CA PHE A 277 10.83 -7.83 17.72
C PHE A 277 11.64 -7.77 16.41
N GLY A 278 12.95 -7.99 16.49
CA GLY A 278 13.89 -7.76 15.38
C GLY A 278 13.57 -8.52 14.09
N ALA A 279 13.00 -9.74 14.17
CA ALA A 279 12.57 -10.49 12.98
C ALA A 279 11.41 -9.80 12.25
N ALA A 280 10.38 -9.37 12.99
CA ALA A 280 9.23 -8.66 12.45
C ALA A 280 9.63 -7.31 11.85
N THR A 281 10.43 -6.54 12.57
CA THR A 281 10.93 -5.23 12.13
C THR A 281 11.76 -5.35 10.85
N ARG A 282 12.62 -6.36 10.75
CA ARG A 282 13.43 -6.60 9.55
C ARG A 282 12.56 -7.00 8.36
N LYS A 283 11.59 -7.92 8.55
CA LYS A 283 10.68 -8.35 7.48
C LYS A 283 9.84 -7.17 6.95
N SER A 284 9.29 -6.35 7.85
CA SER A 284 8.56 -5.12 7.47
C SER A 284 9.44 -4.09 6.76
N ALA A 285 10.69 -3.93 7.18
CA ALA A 285 11.62 -3.02 6.50
C ALA A 285 11.93 -3.49 5.06
N TRP A 286 12.08 -4.80 4.85
CA TRP A 286 12.24 -5.37 3.51
C TRP A 286 10.99 -5.22 2.65
N GLU A 287 9.80 -5.42 3.21
CA GLU A 287 8.53 -5.22 2.48
C GLU A 287 8.35 -3.75 2.06
N ALA A 288 8.59 -2.80 2.96
CA ALA A 288 8.55 -1.37 2.64
C ALA A 288 9.57 -0.99 1.55
N TYR A 289 10.77 -1.57 1.59
CA TYR A 289 11.76 -1.39 0.52
C TYR A 289 11.28 -1.99 -0.80
N PHE A 290 10.72 -3.19 -0.78
CA PHE A 290 10.16 -3.87 -1.96
C PHE A 290 9.04 -3.04 -2.62
N ASN A 291 8.13 -2.48 -1.81
CA ASN A 291 7.07 -1.60 -2.30
C ASN A 291 7.63 -0.33 -2.99
N LYS A 292 8.73 0.19 -2.47
CA LYS A 292 9.37 1.38 -3.03
C LYS A 292 10.09 1.10 -4.34
N VAL A 293 10.77 -0.03 -4.43
CA VAL A 293 11.51 -0.46 -5.63
C VAL A 293 10.57 -0.83 -6.77
N ASP A 294 9.40 -1.38 -6.43
CA ASP A 294 8.38 -1.83 -7.38
C ASP A 294 8.95 -2.60 -8.59
N PRO A 295 9.52 -3.80 -8.36
CA PRO A 295 10.22 -4.53 -9.41
C PRO A 295 9.31 -4.98 -10.55
N PHE A 296 8.01 -5.11 -10.28
CA PHE A 296 7.06 -5.53 -11.31
C PHE A 296 6.77 -4.42 -12.31
N THR A 297 6.62 -3.16 -11.87
CA THR A 297 6.47 -2.01 -12.76
C THR A 297 7.72 -1.82 -13.62
N THR A 298 8.92 -1.91 -13.04
CA THR A 298 10.17 -1.84 -13.80
C THR A 298 10.29 -3.00 -14.80
N SER A 299 9.87 -4.23 -14.44
CA SER A 299 9.85 -5.36 -15.38
C SER A 299 8.86 -5.14 -16.52
N MET A 300 7.70 -4.56 -16.23
CA MET A 300 6.69 -4.20 -17.23
C MET A 300 7.23 -3.20 -18.26
N GLU A 301 7.94 -2.17 -17.81
CA GLU A 301 8.61 -1.20 -18.69
C GLU A 301 9.67 -1.86 -19.59
N LEU A 302 10.45 -2.80 -19.04
CA LEU A 302 11.43 -3.58 -19.78
C LEU A 302 10.77 -4.49 -20.83
N TYR A 303 9.61 -5.08 -20.54
CA TYR A 303 8.88 -5.89 -21.50
C TYR A 303 8.28 -5.07 -22.63
N VAL A 304 7.77 -3.86 -22.35
CA VAL A 304 7.35 -2.90 -23.38
C VAL A 304 8.53 -2.51 -24.25
N LEU A 305 9.67 -2.19 -23.66
CA LEU A 305 10.89 -1.86 -24.40
C LEU A 305 11.35 -3.04 -25.28
N ALA A 306 11.31 -4.26 -24.75
CA ALA A 306 11.66 -5.47 -25.52
C ALA A 306 10.74 -5.65 -26.72
N PHE A 307 9.42 -5.48 -26.54
CA PHE A 307 8.45 -5.53 -27.63
C PHE A 307 8.74 -4.48 -28.72
N LEU A 308 8.96 -3.22 -28.32
CA LEU A 308 9.25 -2.14 -29.28
C LEU A 308 10.56 -2.37 -30.04
N LEU A 309 11.62 -2.84 -29.38
CA LEU A 309 12.89 -3.16 -30.00
C LEU A 309 12.76 -4.35 -30.94
N ALA A 310 11.97 -5.37 -30.56
CA ALA A 310 11.71 -6.53 -31.44
C ALA A 310 10.94 -6.11 -32.69
N ALA A 311 9.89 -5.34 -32.58
CA ALA A 311 9.10 -4.80 -33.70
C ALA A 311 9.97 -3.91 -34.62
N ALA A 312 10.78 -3.02 -34.07
CA ALA A 312 11.69 -2.17 -34.80
C ALA A 312 12.79 -2.97 -35.52
N SER A 313 13.19 -4.13 -34.98
CA SER A 313 14.20 -4.99 -35.60
C SER A 313 13.77 -5.53 -36.97
N TRP A 314 12.46 -5.72 -37.18
CA TRP A 314 11.94 -6.17 -38.47
C TRP A 314 11.95 -5.07 -39.53
N LEU A 315 11.97 -3.80 -39.13
CA LEU A 315 12.04 -2.67 -40.05
C LEU A 315 13.50 -2.31 -40.39
N LYS A 316 14.39 -2.31 -39.40
CA LYS A 316 15.76 -1.87 -39.54
C LYS A 316 16.70 -2.51 -38.50
N TRP A 317 17.91 -2.87 -38.93
CA TRP A 317 18.98 -3.44 -38.10
C TRP A 317 18.56 -4.70 -37.29
N PRO A 318 18.08 -5.78 -37.98
CA PRO A 318 17.50 -6.95 -37.32
C PRO A 318 18.41 -7.57 -36.27
N ASP A 319 19.69 -7.74 -36.57
CA ASP A 319 20.65 -8.34 -35.63
C ASP A 319 20.92 -7.53 -34.37
N LYS A 320 20.95 -6.18 -34.49
CA LYS A 320 21.26 -5.32 -33.33
C LYS A 320 20.05 -5.13 -32.44
N LEU A 321 18.93 -4.77 -33.03
CA LEU A 321 17.70 -4.50 -32.30
C LEU A 321 17.08 -5.78 -31.75
N GLY A 322 17.08 -6.88 -32.48
CA GLY A 322 16.61 -8.18 -32.00
C GLY A 322 17.42 -8.70 -30.80
N GLN A 323 18.76 -8.57 -30.85
CA GLN A 323 19.58 -8.90 -29.69
C GLN A 323 19.33 -7.97 -28.50
N SER A 324 19.06 -6.68 -28.74
CA SER A 324 18.73 -5.73 -27.67
C SER A 324 17.36 -6.03 -27.04
N ALA A 325 16.38 -6.45 -27.87
CA ALA A 325 15.08 -6.91 -27.37
C ALA A 325 15.24 -8.13 -26.47
N LEU A 326 16.00 -9.13 -26.88
CA LEU A 326 16.27 -10.30 -26.04
C LEU A 326 16.97 -9.93 -24.75
N ARG A 327 17.89 -8.95 -24.73
CA ARG A 327 18.55 -8.49 -23.51
C ARG A 327 17.61 -7.74 -22.58
N ALA A 328 16.71 -6.91 -23.11
CA ALA A 328 15.68 -6.26 -22.30
C ALA A 328 14.75 -7.29 -21.64
N MET A 329 14.33 -8.33 -22.39
CA MET A 329 13.57 -9.44 -21.83
C MET A 329 14.35 -10.22 -20.76
N ASP A 330 15.64 -10.52 -20.98
CA ASP A 330 16.48 -11.20 -19.99
C ASP A 330 16.50 -10.43 -18.65
N VAL A 331 16.78 -9.12 -18.73
CA VAL A 331 16.82 -8.26 -17.53
C VAL A 331 15.45 -8.18 -16.83
N GLY A 332 14.37 -7.97 -17.60
CA GLY A 332 13.01 -7.94 -17.07
C GLY A 332 12.61 -9.26 -16.43
N PHE A 333 12.95 -10.39 -17.04
CA PHE A 333 12.68 -11.72 -16.51
C PHE A 333 13.42 -12.00 -15.19
N VAL A 334 14.71 -11.64 -15.11
CA VAL A 334 15.51 -11.79 -13.89
C VAL A 334 14.92 -10.92 -12.76
N LEU A 335 14.55 -9.67 -13.07
CA LEU A 335 13.95 -8.76 -12.11
C LEU A 335 12.57 -9.26 -11.61
N ALA A 336 11.70 -9.71 -12.52
CA ALA A 336 10.41 -10.30 -12.18
C ALA A 336 10.58 -11.58 -11.33
N THR A 337 11.56 -12.43 -11.67
CA THR A 337 11.89 -13.64 -10.90
C THR A 337 12.31 -13.28 -9.47
N ALA A 338 13.22 -12.32 -9.33
CA ALA A 338 13.62 -11.82 -8.01
C ALA A 338 12.42 -11.25 -7.22
N GLY A 339 11.55 -10.48 -7.90
CA GLY A 339 10.32 -9.95 -7.32
C GLY A 339 9.38 -11.05 -6.80
N ILE A 340 9.15 -12.10 -7.58
CA ILE A 340 8.31 -13.25 -7.17
C ILE A 340 8.93 -13.96 -5.95
N ILE A 341 10.23 -14.23 -5.96
CA ILE A 341 10.92 -14.90 -4.85
C ILE A 341 10.82 -14.07 -3.56
N VAL A 342 11.09 -12.76 -3.64
CA VAL A 342 10.99 -11.88 -2.47
C VAL A 342 9.55 -11.83 -1.95
N ARG A 343 8.55 -11.75 -2.84
CA ARG A 343 7.15 -11.75 -2.45
C ARG A 343 6.73 -13.04 -1.75
N MET A 344 7.15 -14.21 -2.28
CA MET A 344 6.90 -15.50 -1.62
C MET A 344 7.47 -15.53 -0.20
N TRP A 345 8.67 -15.01 -0.02
CA TRP A 345 9.30 -14.91 1.30
C TRP A 345 8.57 -13.92 2.22
N LEU A 346 8.08 -12.79 1.70
CA LEU A 346 7.34 -11.79 2.48
C LEU A 346 5.96 -12.31 2.93
N GLU A 347 5.26 -13.01 2.05
CA GLU A 347 3.90 -13.49 2.30
C GLU A 347 3.85 -14.87 2.99
N ASP A 348 4.98 -15.59 3.07
CA ASP A 348 5.09 -16.98 3.53
C ASP A 348 4.11 -17.91 2.78
N ARG A 349 3.88 -17.65 1.48
CA ARG A 349 2.91 -18.37 0.63
C ARG A 349 3.52 -18.72 -0.73
N PRO A 350 3.12 -19.85 -1.35
CA PRO A 350 3.52 -20.18 -2.70
C PRO A 350 2.91 -19.20 -3.73
N PRO A 351 3.51 -19.09 -4.95
CA PRO A 351 3.18 -18.04 -5.92
C PRO A 351 1.89 -18.25 -6.71
N VAL A 352 0.97 -19.12 -6.24
CA VAL A 352 -0.27 -19.50 -6.95
C VAL A 352 -1.49 -19.56 -6.03
N THR A 353 -1.47 -18.83 -4.91
CA THR A 353 -2.54 -18.93 -3.89
C THR A 353 -3.76 -18.07 -4.19
N ASN A 354 -3.65 -17.08 -5.03
CA ASN A 354 -4.75 -16.20 -5.43
C ASN A 354 -4.63 -15.83 -6.92
N LEU A 355 -5.65 -15.18 -7.47
CA LEU A 355 -5.72 -14.80 -8.87
C LEU A 355 -4.56 -13.89 -9.30
N TYR A 356 -4.19 -12.94 -8.44
CA TYR A 356 -3.02 -12.07 -8.62
C TYR A 356 -1.72 -12.89 -8.79
N SER A 357 -1.42 -13.76 -7.83
CA SER A 357 -0.20 -14.58 -7.84
C SER A 357 -0.19 -15.55 -9.03
N SER A 358 -1.34 -16.10 -9.40
CA SER A 358 -1.48 -16.98 -10.56
C SER A 358 -1.21 -16.24 -11.87
N ALA A 359 -1.71 -15.00 -12.02
CA ALA A 359 -1.43 -14.17 -13.20
C ALA A 359 0.07 -13.87 -13.34
N LEU A 360 0.73 -13.50 -12.23
CA LEU A 360 2.18 -13.30 -12.20
C LEU A 360 2.95 -14.56 -12.63
N PHE A 361 2.59 -15.72 -12.08
CA PHE A 361 3.30 -16.96 -12.32
C PHE A 361 3.12 -17.47 -13.77
N ILE A 362 1.90 -17.37 -14.31
CA ILE A 362 1.61 -17.73 -15.71
C ILE A 362 2.40 -16.80 -16.66
N GLY A 363 2.38 -15.49 -16.39
CA GLY A 363 3.14 -14.52 -17.18
C GLY A 363 4.63 -14.78 -17.14
N TRP A 364 5.19 -15.03 -15.96
CA TRP A 364 6.58 -15.39 -15.76
C TRP A 364 6.97 -16.65 -16.55
N GLY A 365 6.19 -17.72 -16.45
CA GLY A 365 6.44 -18.97 -17.19
C GLY A 365 6.37 -18.79 -18.71
N SER A 366 5.40 -18.00 -19.19
CA SER A 366 5.25 -17.69 -20.62
C SER A 366 6.42 -16.89 -21.17
N VAL A 367 6.88 -15.88 -20.43
CA VAL A 367 8.09 -15.12 -20.81
C VAL A 367 9.34 -16.02 -20.82
N GLY A 368 9.47 -16.90 -19.82
CA GLY A 368 10.56 -17.89 -19.78
C GLY A 368 10.59 -18.80 -21.02
N LEU A 369 9.43 -19.31 -21.45
CA LEU A 369 9.30 -20.09 -22.68
C LEU A 369 9.68 -19.27 -23.92
N CYS A 370 9.21 -18.01 -24.01
CA CYS A 370 9.58 -17.11 -25.12
C CYS A 370 11.09 -16.84 -25.16
N LEU A 371 11.75 -16.69 -24.01
CA LEU A 371 13.20 -16.54 -23.92
C LEU A 371 13.94 -17.76 -24.44
N ILE A 372 13.46 -18.96 -24.14
CA ILE A 372 14.02 -20.21 -24.63
C ILE A 372 13.86 -20.28 -26.18
N LEU A 373 12.66 -20.04 -26.68
CA LEU A 373 12.37 -20.07 -28.12
C LEU A 373 13.20 -19.06 -28.92
N GLU A 374 13.37 -17.84 -28.38
CA GLU A 374 14.17 -16.80 -29.05
C GLU A 374 15.65 -17.16 -29.13
N ARG A 375 16.19 -17.90 -28.15
CA ARG A 375 17.59 -18.37 -28.22
C ARG A 375 17.84 -19.37 -29.35
N PHE A 376 16.79 -20.13 -29.75
CA PHE A 376 16.88 -21.04 -30.90
C PHE A 376 16.62 -20.34 -32.24
N ASN A 377 15.53 -19.53 -32.31
CA ASN A 377 15.04 -18.98 -33.59
C ASN A 377 15.73 -17.67 -33.98
N ARG A 378 16.09 -16.81 -33.04
CA ARG A 378 16.83 -15.54 -33.22
C ARG A 378 16.22 -14.59 -34.27
N ASN A 379 14.90 -14.55 -34.37
CA ASN A 379 14.14 -13.74 -35.32
C ASN A 379 13.33 -12.61 -34.68
N ALA A 380 13.49 -12.40 -33.35
CA ALA A 380 12.81 -11.43 -32.53
C ALA A 380 11.28 -11.65 -32.38
N VAL A 381 10.72 -12.74 -32.97
CA VAL A 381 9.28 -13.03 -32.86
C VAL A 381 8.91 -13.45 -31.45
N ALA A 382 9.66 -14.37 -30.84
CA ALA A 382 9.44 -14.80 -29.48
C ALA A 382 9.73 -13.68 -28.48
N SER A 383 10.68 -12.78 -28.76
CA SER A 383 10.92 -11.58 -27.95
C SER A 383 9.75 -10.61 -27.99
N ALA A 384 9.12 -10.40 -29.15
CA ALA A 384 7.92 -9.57 -29.26
C ALA A 384 6.73 -10.19 -28.52
N ALA A 385 6.48 -11.49 -28.73
CA ALA A 385 5.40 -12.22 -28.05
C ALA A 385 5.58 -12.21 -26.53
N GLY A 386 6.80 -12.53 -26.04
CA GLY A 386 7.12 -12.54 -24.61
C GLY A 386 7.03 -11.18 -23.96
N GLY A 387 7.45 -10.10 -24.65
CA GLY A 387 7.29 -8.73 -24.19
C GLY A 387 5.80 -8.35 -24.04
N MET A 388 4.98 -8.68 -25.02
CA MET A 388 3.53 -8.42 -24.97
C MET A 388 2.83 -9.22 -23.85
N ILE A 389 3.11 -10.53 -23.75
CA ILE A 389 2.52 -11.39 -22.73
C ILE A 389 2.96 -10.94 -21.33
N GLY A 390 4.26 -10.70 -21.12
CA GLY A 390 4.79 -10.27 -19.84
C GLY A 390 4.19 -8.95 -19.39
N PHE A 391 4.11 -7.97 -20.29
CA PHE A 391 3.43 -6.70 -20.01
C PHE A 391 1.94 -6.88 -19.65
N SER A 392 1.19 -7.62 -20.48
CA SER A 392 -0.25 -7.80 -20.28
C SER A 392 -0.57 -8.54 -18.98
N THR A 393 0.20 -9.58 -18.64
CA THR A 393 -0.03 -10.34 -17.39
C THR A 393 0.35 -9.55 -16.15
N LEU A 394 1.38 -8.70 -16.21
CA LEU A 394 1.74 -7.81 -15.12
C LEU A 394 0.70 -6.68 -14.91
N ILE A 395 0.12 -6.13 -15.98
CA ILE A 395 -1.01 -5.19 -15.88
C ILE A 395 -2.22 -5.86 -15.24
N ILE A 396 -2.60 -7.06 -15.70
CA ILE A 396 -3.72 -7.82 -15.11
C ILE A 396 -3.46 -8.05 -13.62
N ALA A 397 -2.26 -8.50 -13.27
CA ALA A 397 -1.88 -8.67 -11.87
C ALA A 397 -1.99 -7.36 -11.09
N HIS A 398 -1.50 -6.24 -11.62
CA HIS A 398 -1.59 -4.93 -10.96
C HIS A 398 -3.03 -4.50 -10.65
N HIS A 399 -4.01 -4.88 -11.46
CA HIS A 399 -5.44 -4.58 -11.22
C HIS A 399 -6.12 -5.58 -10.28
N LEU A 400 -5.47 -6.70 -9.97
CA LEU A 400 -5.96 -7.73 -9.05
C LEU A 400 -5.31 -7.65 -7.65
N SER A 401 -4.39 -6.69 -7.44
CA SER A 401 -3.59 -6.55 -6.21
C SER A 401 -4.32 -5.79 -5.11
#